data_f8f97e27fe9c76f25fc4e92b30dcd978
#
_entry.id   f8f97e27fe9c76f25fc4e92b30dcd978
#
_cell.length_a   1.000
_cell.length_b   1.000
_cell.length_c   1.000
_cell.angle_alpha   90.00
_cell.angle_beta   90.00
_cell.angle_gamma   90.00
#
_symmetry.space_group_name_H-M   'P 1'
#
loop_
_entity.id
_entity.type
_entity.pdbx_description
1 polymer ?
#
loop_
_entity_poly.entity_id
_entity_poly.type
_entity_poly.pdbx_seq_one_letter_code
_entity_poly.pdbx_strand_id
1 'polypeptide(L)'
;LALFVGAACGLFGHLRRRWQDRFAATWRQVLLFALCFVLFEWLRGHVLSGFPWNQIGHAWTASNAMQQAAAAVGIYGLSLLSLLLFVLPVAGWRGTGTAVALLVLLWGGGGLRLMLDDGGDQDGVHIRVVQPNIDQSEKWLADLANAHFGKTLRLSALPSDKPLTLVVWPETAVSFALEQAPQARQAMS
;
A
#
# COMPACT_ATOMS: atom_id res chain seq x y z
N LEU A 1 -12.46 -2.49 12.03
CA LEU A 1 -12.07 -1.28 11.28
C LEU A 1 -12.81 -0.04 11.77
N ALA A 2 -14.14 -0.07 11.91
CA ALA A 2 -14.96 1.07 12.32
C ALA A 2 -14.54 1.69 13.67
N LEU A 3 -14.07 0.88 14.64
CA LEU A 3 -13.61 1.36 15.95
C LEU A 3 -12.43 2.34 15.82
N PHE A 4 -11.47 2.10 14.94
CA PHE A 4 -10.32 2.98 14.74
C PHE A 4 -10.76 4.34 14.17
N VAL A 5 -11.68 4.35 13.21
CA VAL A 5 -12.24 5.58 12.64
C VAL A 5 -13.04 6.34 13.70
N GLY A 6 -13.88 5.64 14.46
CA GLY A 6 -14.64 6.21 15.58
C GLY A 6 -13.74 6.81 16.65
N ALA A 7 -12.65 6.12 17.00
CA ALA A 7 -11.67 6.60 17.97
C ALA A 7 -10.90 7.83 17.45
N ALA A 8 -10.51 7.87 16.17
CA ALA A 8 -9.89 9.03 15.55
C ALA A 8 -10.81 10.27 15.62
N CYS A 9 -12.07 10.11 15.23
CA CYS A 9 -13.06 11.18 15.30
C CYS A 9 -13.35 11.60 16.77
N GLY A 10 -13.43 10.63 17.68
CA GLY A 10 -13.61 10.88 19.12
C GLY A 10 -12.46 11.68 19.72
N LEU A 11 -11.21 11.27 19.42
CA LEU A 11 -10.02 12.00 19.88
C LEU A 11 -9.99 13.42 19.31
N PHE A 12 -10.22 13.57 18.00
CA PHE A 12 -10.31 14.88 17.37
C PHE A 12 -11.35 15.77 18.06
N GLY A 13 -12.57 15.26 18.26
CA GLY A 13 -13.66 16.00 18.92
C GLY A 13 -13.34 16.37 20.36
N HIS A 14 -12.67 15.47 21.11
CA HIS A 14 -12.21 15.73 22.48
C HIS A 14 -11.16 16.84 22.53
N LEU A 15 -10.10 16.72 21.73
CA LEU A 15 -9.00 17.68 21.71
C LEU A 15 -9.45 19.06 21.22
N ARG A 16 -10.31 19.12 20.20
CA ARG A 16 -10.91 20.35 19.70
C ARG A 16 -11.70 21.09 20.76
N ARG A 17 -12.49 20.37 21.58
CA ARG A 17 -13.27 20.97 22.68
C ARG A 17 -12.38 21.38 23.85
N ARG A 18 -11.40 20.54 24.20
CA ARG A 18 -10.51 20.76 25.35
C ARG A 18 -9.59 21.97 25.15
N TRP A 19 -9.21 22.26 23.91
CA TRP A 19 -8.30 23.35 23.54
C TRP A 19 -8.90 24.25 22.46
N GLN A 20 -10.17 24.61 22.61
CA GLN A 20 -10.93 25.36 21.60
C GLN A 20 -10.24 26.66 21.16
N ASP A 21 -9.60 27.39 22.07
CA ASP A 21 -8.88 28.63 21.75
C ASP A 21 -7.65 28.39 20.86
N ARG A 22 -6.94 27.27 21.07
CA ARG A 22 -5.77 26.89 20.28
C ARG A 22 -6.15 26.42 18.89
N PHE A 23 -7.32 25.81 18.75
CA PHE A 23 -7.85 25.28 17.49
C PHE A 23 -9.00 26.14 16.92
N ALA A 24 -9.07 27.43 17.26
CA ALA A 24 -10.08 28.35 16.71
C ALA A 24 -9.94 28.50 15.19
N ALA A 25 -8.72 28.54 14.66
CA ALA A 25 -8.47 28.64 13.23
C ALA A 25 -8.76 27.31 12.51
N THR A 26 -9.54 27.36 11.43
CA THR A 26 -10.00 26.18 10.68
C THR A 26 -8.84 25.32 10.18
N TRP A 27 -7.74 25.89 9.69
CA TRP A 27 -6.58 25.15 9.22
C TRP A 27 -5.92 24.30 10.32
N ARG A 28 -5.94 24.77 11.59
CA ARG A 28 -5.45 24.00 12.73
C ARG A 28 -6.36 22.81 13.04
N GLN A 29 -7.66 22.96 12.83
CA GLN A 29 -8.62 21.85 12.95
C GLN A 29 -8.41 20.81 11.86
N VAL A 30 -8.13 21.24 10.63
CA VAL A 30 -7.77 20.34 9.52
C VAL A 30 -6.54 19.54 9.86
N LEU A 31 -5.48 20.19 10.33
CA LEU A 31 -4.23 19.51 10.71
C LEU A 31 -4.47 18.54 11.88
N LEU A 32 -5.18 18.98 12.92
CA LEU A 32 -5.50 18.13 14.07
C LEU A 32 -6.30 16.90 13.64
N PHE A 33 -7.31 17.07 12.78
CA PHE A 33 -8.10 15.97 12.25
C PHE A 33 -7.21 14.97 11.48
N ALA A 34 -6.39 15.46 10.57
CA ALA A 34 -5.49 14.64 9.77
C ALA A 34 -4.50 13.85 10.65
N LEU A 35 -3.92 14.48 11.67
CA LEU A 35 -3.02 13.83 12.62
C LEU A 35 -3.73 12.77 13.47
N CYS A 36 -4.92 13.06 14.01
CA CYS A 36 -5.71 12.07 14.74
C CYS A 36 -6.04 10.86 13.85
N PHE A 37 -6.44 11.10 12.60
CA PHE A 37 -6.81 10.02 11.69
C PHE A 37 -5.62 9.13 11.35
N VAL A 38 -4.47 9.71 10.98
CA VAL A 38 -3.25 8.96 10.65
C VAL A 38 -2.71 8.21 11.87
N LEU A 39 -2.80 8.78 13.08
CA LEU A 39 -2.44 8.06 14.30
C LEU A 39 -3.23 6.76 14.45
N PHE A 40 -4.54 6.80 14.26
CA PHE A 40 -5.37 5.59 14.36
C PHE A 40 -5.22 4.65 13.15
N GLU A 41 -4.87 5.17 11.98
CA GLU A 41 -4.49 4.36 10.84
C GLU A 41 -3.18 3.59 11.11
N TRP A 42 -2.20 4.26 11.73
CA TRP A 42 -0.95 3.64 12.18
C TRP A 42 -1.21 2.60 13.29
N LEU A 43 -1.98 2.95 14.31
CA LEU A 43 -2.35 2.02 15.39
C LEU A 43 -3.01 0.76 14.81
N ARG A 44 -3.93 0.91 13.87
CA ARG A 44 -4.60 -0.21 13.21
C ARG A 44 -3.61 -1.15 12.51
N GLY A 45 -2.55 -0.61 11.96
CA GLY A 45 -1.50 -1.39 11.30
C GLY A 45 -0.56 -2.12 12.25
N HIS A 46 -0.53 -1.77 13.55
CA HIS A 46 0.48 -2.26 14.49
C HIS A 46 -0.07 -2.93 15.76
N VAL A 47 -1.31 -2.61 16.17
CA VAL A 47 -1.90 -3.21 17.36
C VAL A 47 -2.73 -4.45 17.03
N LEU A 48 -2.94 -5.32 18.03
CA LEU A 48 -3.57 -6.63 17.87
C LEU A 48 -2.76 -7.49 16.88
N SER A 49 -3.39 -8.03 15.84
CA SER A 49 -2.70 -8.77 14.76
C SER A 49 -2.07 -7.86 13.70
N GLY A 50 -2.35 -6.55 13.77
CA GLY A 50 -2.00 -5.59 12.73
C GLY A 50 -2.82 -5.77 11.43
N PHE A 51 -3.38 -4.68 10.89
CA PHE A 51 -4.06 -4.72 9.60
C PHE A 51 -3.70 -3.48 8.78
N PRO A 52 -2.51 -3.47 8.13
CA PRO A 52 -1.97 -2.31 7.42
C PRO A 52 -2.52 -2.16 6.00
N TRP A 53 -3.76 -2.58 5.74
CA TRP A 53 -4.41 -2.50 4.44
C TRP A 53 -5.36 -1.30 4.36
N ASN A 54 -5.61 -0.83 3.14
CA ASN A 54 -6.55 0.25 2.85
C ASN A 54 -6.25 1.55 3.63
N GLN A 55 -4.98 1.95 3.71
CA GLN A 55 -4.62 3.29 4.15
C GLN A 55 -5.09 4.32 3.11
N ILE A 56 -5.38 5.55 3.56
CA ILE A 56 -5.82 6.63 2.68
C ILE A 56 -4.78 6.95 1.59
N GLY A 57 -3.50 6.79 1.90
CA GLY A 57 -2.42 6.94 0.92
C GLY A 57 -2.55 6.04 -0.32
N HIS A 58 -3.24 4.90 -0.21
CA HIS A 58 -3.50 4.02 -1.37
C HIS A 58 -4.52 4.61 -2.37
N ALA A 59 -5.20 5.71 -2.05
CA ALA A 59 -6.09 6.38 -3.01
C ALA A 59 -5.36 6.80 -4.30
N TRP A 60 -4.04 6.89 -4.27
CA TRP A 60 -3.21 7.32 -5.40
C TRP A 60 -2.62 6.17 -6.23
N THR A 61 -3.05 4.93 -6.04
CA THR A 61 -2.53 3.77 -6.79
C THR A 61 -2.70 3.88 -8.30
N ALA A 62 -3.64 4.69 -8.78
CA ALA A 62 -3.83 4.97 -10.20
C ALA A 62 -2.85 6.03 -10.77
N SER A 63 -2.01 6.67 -9.92
CA SER A 63 -1.08 7.71 -10.34
C SER A 63 0.34 7.43 -9.86
N ASN A 64 1.19 6.95 -10.74
CA ASN A 64 2.61 6.68 -10.44
C ASN A 64 3.31 7.93 -9.89
N ALA A 65 3.00 9.12 -10.42
CA ALA A 65 3.59 10.37 -9.94
C ALA A 65 3.20 10.67 -8.50
N MET A 66 1.92 10.54 -8.12
CA MET A 66 1.47 10.77 -6.75
C MET A 66 2.08 9.77 -5.76
N GLN A 67 2.26 8.52 -6.17
CA GLN A 67 2.87 7.49 -5.33
C GLN A 67 4.33 7.78 -4.98
N GLN A 68 5.05 8.57 -5.82
CA GLN A 68 6.46 8.89 -5.56
C GLN A 68 6.69 9.60 -4.23
N ALA A 69 5.70 10.33 -3.72
CA ALA A 69 5.79 10.94 -2.40
C ALA A 69 5.99 9.89 -1.27
N ALA A 70 5.48 8.67 -1.44
CA ALA A 70 5.68 7.59 -0.47
C ALA A 70 7.15 7.19 -0.30
N ALA A 71 8.00 7.40 -1.32
CA ALA A 71 9.43 7.15 -1.21
C ALA A 71 10.14 8.09 -0.22
N ALA A 72 9.59 9.30 -0.02
CA ALA A 72 10.14 10.28 0.92
C ALA A 72 9.50 10.18 2.32
N VAL A 73 8.19 9.98 2.39
CA VAL A 73 7.44 10.08 3.66
C VAL A 73 6.75 8.78 4.08
N GLY A 74 6.89 7.70 3.33
CA GLY A 74 6.21 6.43 3.55
C GLY A 74 4.70 6.52 3.32
N ILE A 75 4.02 5.37 3.51
CA ILE A 75 2.57 5.29 3.26
C ILE A 75 1.75 6.13 4.26
N TYR A 76 2.16 6.22 5.52
CA TYR A 76 1.46 7.02 6.54
C TYR A 76 1.66 8.53 6.31
N GLY A 77 2.84 8.95 5.82
CA GLY A 77 3.06 10.32 5.39
C GLY A 77 2.23 10.67 4.16
N LEU A 78 2.10 9.76 3.20
CA LEU A 78 1.23 9.93 2.05
C LEU A 78 -0.26 9.97 2.47
N SER A 79 -0.67 9.19 3.48
CA SER A 79 -2.02 9.28 4.08
C SER A 79 -2.26 10.66 4.70
N LEU A 80 -1.27 11.21 5.43
CA LEU A 80 -1.36 12.56 6.00
C LEU A 80 -1.54 13.62 4.92
N LEU A 81 -0.70 13.58 3.89
CA LEU A 81 -0.77 14.52 2.75
C LEU A 81 -2.11 14.40 2.03
N SER A 82 -2.62 13.19 1.83
CA SER A 82 -3.93 12.94 1.22
C SER A 82 -5.07 13.54 2.04
N LEU A 83 -5.06 13.33 3.36
CA LEU A 83 -6.05 13.94 4.25
C LEU A 83 -6.00 15.45 4.23
N LEU A 84 -4.80 16.05 4.20
CA LEU A 84 -4.66 17.49 4.05
C LEU A 84 -5.25 17.96 2.72
N LEU A 85 -4.94 17.29 1.60
CA LEU A 85 -5.51 17.60 0.29
C LEU A 85 -7.04 17.60 0.29
N PHE A 86 -7.66 16.58 0.90
CA PHE A 86 -9.11 16.39 0.86
C PHE A 86 -9.84 17.29 1.84
N VAL A 87 -9.24 17.69 2.96
CA VAL A 87 -9.91 18.42 4.04
C VAL A 87 -9.59 19.92 4.03
N LEU A 88 -8.44 20.36 3.50
CA LEU A 88 -8.08 21.78 3.42
C LEU A 88 -9.16 22.68 2.76
N PRO A 89 -9.90 22.22 1.73
CA PRO A 89 -10.98 23.04 1.13
C PRO A 89 -12.04 23.51 2.14
N VAL A 90 -12.24 22.82 3.26
CA VAL A 90 -13.14 23.25 4.35
C VAL A 90 -12.71 24.60 4.96
N ALA A 91 -11.42 24.95 4.85
CA ALA A 91 -10.91 26.26 5.30
C ALA A 91 -11.16 27.40 4.29
N GLY A 92 -12.04 27.21 3.32
CA GLY A 92 -12.43 28.20 2.31
C GLY A 92 -11.43 28.33 1.16
N TRP A 93 -11.53 29.41 0.36
CA TRP A 93 -10.76 29.57 -0.87
C TRP A 93 -9.24 29.49 -0.70
N ARG A 94 -8.71 29.99 0.42
CA ARG A 94 -7.28 29.89 0.75
C ARG A 94 -6.87 28.45 1.02
N GLY A 95 -7.68 27.68 1.74
CA GLY A 95 -7.48 26.25 1.96
C GLY A 95 -7.53 25.46 0.66
N THR A 96 -8.48 25.77 -0.21
CA THR A 96 -8.56 25.16 -1.55
C THR A 96 -7.33 25.48 -2.39
N GLY A 97 -6.87 26.75 -2.41
CA GLY A 97 -5.65 27.14 -3.11
C GLY A 97 -4.40 26.39 -2.58
N THR A 98 -4.30 26.23 -1.25
CA THR A 98 -3.21 25.46 -0.63
C THR A 98 -3.28 23.97 -1.01
N ALA A 99 -4.47 23.37 -1.02
CA ALA A 99 -4.65 21.99 -1.44
C ALA A 99 -4.25 21.78 -2.90
N VAL A 100 -4.66 22.67 -3.81
CA VAL A 100 -4.28 22.64 -5.23
C VAL A 100 -2.76 22.79 -5.38
N ALA A 101 -2.14 23.74 -4.69
CA ALA A 101 -0.69 23.93 -4.72
C ALA A 101 0.06 22.66 -4.24
N LEU A 102 -0.40 22.07 -3.13
CA LEU A 102 0.16 20.82 -2.61
C LEU A 102 -0.01 19.66 -3.61
N LEU A 103 -1.17 19.53 -4.24
CA LEU A 103 -1.42 18.52 -5.27
C LEU A 103 -0.48 18.68 -6.46
N VAL A 104 -0.31 19.90 -6.96
CA VAL A 104 0.60 20.20 -8.08
C VAL A 104 2.05 19.90 -7.70
N LEU A 105 2.48 20.25 -6.49
CA LEU A 105 3.83 19.96 -6.00
C LEU A 105 4.10 18.46 -5.88
N LEU A 106 3.16 17.70 -5.32
CA LEU A 106 3.30 16.24 -5.17
C LEU A 106 3.29 15.54 -6.53
N TRP A 107 2.34 15.90 -7.37
CA TRP A 107 2.21 15.30 -8.71
C TRP A 107 3.38 15.70 -9.62
N GLY A 108 3.72 17.00 -9.66
CA GLY A 108 4.82 17.51 -10.47
C GLY A 108 6.18 17.02 -9.99
N GLY A 109 6.42 17.03 -8.67
CA GLY A 109 7.66 16.51 -8.08
C GLY A 109 7.82 15.00 -8.31
N GLY A 110 6.75 14.24 -8.17
CA GLY A 110 6.75 12.80 -8.47
C GLY A 110 6.94 12.52 -9.95
N GLY A 111 6.30 13.30 -10.84
CA GLY A 111 6.51 13.22 -12.27
C GLY A 111 7.95 13.53 -12.66
N LEU A 112 8.53 14.59 -12.10
CA LEU A 112 9.93 14.94 -12.31
C LEU A 112 10.87 13.83 -11.84
N ARG A 113 10.61 13.25 -10.66
CA ARG A 113 11.39 12.11 -10.16
C ARG A 113 11.38 10.94 -11.13
N LEU A 114 10.20 10.57 -11.65
CA LEU A 114 10.06 9.50 -12.64
C LEU A 114 10.77 9.79 -13.97
N MET A 115 10.88 11.07 -14.34
CA MET A 115 11.60 11.47 -15.56
C MET A 115 13.13 11.46 -15.38
N LEU A 116 13.61 11.71 -14.15
CA LEU A 116 15.05 11.74 -13.83
C LEU A 116 15.59 10.36 -13.42
N ASP A 117 14.71 9.46 -12.99
CA ASP A 117 15.06 8.08 -12.64
C ASP A 117 14.89 7.23 -13.90
N ASP A 118 16.00 6.90 -14.55
CA ASP A 118 16.01 6.08 -15.76
C ASP A 118 15.68 4.59 -15.47
N GLY A 119 15.45 4.26 -14.19
CA GLY A 119 14.94 2.95 -13.74
C GLY A 119 15.75 1.79 -14.31
N GLY A 120 17.05 1.96 -14.49
CA GLY A 120 17.92 1.01 -15.16
C GLY A 120 17.73 -0.41 -14.65
N ASP A 121 17.49 -1.33 -15.56
CA ASP A 121 17.44 -2.75 -15.25
C ASP A 121 18.78 -3.18 -14.60
N GLN A 122 18.70 -4.04 -13.59
CA GLN A 122 19.89 -4.62 -13.00
C GLN A 122 20.49 -5.62 -13.99
N ASP A 123 21.64 -5.29 -14.57
CA ASP A 123 22.32 -6.14 -15.53
C ASP A 123 22.58 -7.55 -14.99
N GLY A 124 22.23 -8.55 -15.80
CA GLY A 124 22.45 -9.96 -15.47
C GLY A 124 21.43 -10.55 -14.48
N VAL A 125 20.46 -9.79 -14.00
CA VAL A 125 19.38 -10.29 -13.13
C VAL A 125 18.10 -10.47 -13.93
N HIS A 126 17.69 -11.75 -14.12
CA HIS A 126 16.45 -12.07 -14.82
C HIS A 126 15.48 -12.79 -13.90
N ILE A 127 14.35 -12.17 -13.65
CA ILE A 127 13.33 -12.65 -12.71
C ILE A 127 12.09 -13.09 -13.49
N ARG A 128 11.61 -14.30 -13.19
CA ARG A 128 10.29 -14.77 -13.62
C ARG A 128 9.28 -14.61 -12.52
N VAL A 129 8.27 -13.80 -12.72
CA VAL A 129 7.10 -13.72 -11.84
C VAL A 129 6.04 -14.67 -12.40
N VAL A 130 5.64 -15.65 -11.60
CA VAL A 130 4.65 -16.67 -11.99
C VAL A 130 3.28 -16.28 -11.47
N GLN A 131 2.33 -16.13 -12.38
CA GLN A 131 0.93 -15.81 -12.07
C GLN A 131 0.04 -16.99 -12.50
N PRO A 132 -0.26 -17.96 -11.62
CA PRO A 132 -1.06 -19.14 -11.98
C PRO A 132 -2.55 -18.84 -12.14
N ASN A 133 -3.03 -17.69 -11.67
CA ASN A 133 -4.42 -17.25 -11.74
C ASN A 133 -5.38 -18.34 -11.26
N ILE A 134 -5.21 -18.77 -10.01
CA ILE A 134 -6.06 -19.72 -9.31
C ILE A 134 -7.21 -18.95 -8.67
N ASP A 135 -8.45 -19.40 -8.88
CA ASP A 135 -9.60 -18.77 -8.26
C ASP A 135 -9.52 -18.88 -6.73
N GLN A 136 -9.91 -17.82 -6.04
CA GLN A 136 -9.84 -17.76 -4.57
C GLN A 136 -10.75 -18.81 -3.91
N SER A 137 -11.85 -19.15 -4.54
CA SER A 137 -12.78 -20.19 -4.07
C SER A 137 -12.18 -21.60 -4.13
N GLU A 138 -11.25 -21.84 -5.06
CA GLU A 138 -10.62 -23.15 -5.28
C GLU A 138 -9.27 -23.28 -4.55
N LYS A 139 -8.68 -22.17 -4.14
CA LYS A 139 -7.31 -22.10 -3.63
C LYS A 139 -7.03 -23.05 -2.45
N TRP A 140 -8.04 -23.30 -1.63
CA TRP A 140 -7.91 -24.09 -0.40
C TRP A 140 -8.55 -25.49 -0.49
N LEU A 141 -9.02 -25.90 -1.66
CA LEU A 141 -9.57 -27.24 -1.86
C LEU A 141 -8.40 -28.25 -1.91
N ALA A 142 -8.42 -29.20 -0.97
CA ALA A 142 -7.33 -30.17 -0.78
C ALA A 142 -7.14 -31.09 -2.02
N ASP A 143 -8.21 -31.45 -2.69
CA ASP A 143 -8.24 -32.25 -3.92
C ASP A 143 -7.64 -31.52 -5.13
N LEU A 144 -7.65 -30.18 -5.14
CA LEU A 144 -7.06 -29.37 -6.19
C LEU A 144 -5.62 -28.92 -5.88
N ALA A 145 -5.13 -29.12 -4.67
CA ALA A 145 -3.80 -28.66 -4.22
C ALA A 145 -2.66 -29.10 -5.16
N ASN A 146 -2.64 -30.38 -5.55
CA ASN A 146 -1.64 -30.95 -6.46
C ASN A 146 -1.76 -30.40 -7.89
N ALA A 147 -3.00 -30.16 -8.35
CA ALA A 147 -3.25 -29.55 -9.68
C ALA A 147 -2.77 -28.10 -9.73
N HIS A 148 -3.04 -27.32 -8.68
CA HIS A 148 -2.58 -25.94 -8.54
C HIS A 148 -1.06 -25.85 -8.47
N PHE A 149 -0.41 -26.70 -7.65
CA PHE A 149 1.02 -26.80 -7.56
C PHE A 149 1.65 -27.16 -8.91
N GLY A 150 1.11 -28.19 -9.59
CA GLY A 150 1.58 -28.60 -10.92
C GLY A 150 1.42 -27.52 -11.99
N LYS A 151 0.34 -26.69 -11.92
CA LYS A 151 0.15 -25.53 -12.80
C LYS A 151 1.26 -24.48 -12.56
N THR A 152 1.57 -24.18 -11.31
CA THR A 152 2.62 -23.22 -10.93
C THR A 152 3.99 -23.70 -11.39
N LEU A 153 4.34 -24.99 -11.19
CA LEU A 153 5.57 -25.59 -11.68
C LEU A 153 5.70 -25.50 -13.21
N ARG A 154 4.65 -25.87 -13.96
CA ARG A 154 4.68 -25.77 -15.43
C ARG A 154 4.93 -24.34 -15.91
N LEU A 155 4.32 -23.34 -15.29
CA LEU A 155 4.56 -21.93 -15.61
C LEU A 155 5.99 -21.50 -15.26
N SER A 156 6.54 -22.04 -14.17
CA SER A 156 7.92 -21.78 -13.76
C SER A 156 8.95 -22.36 -14.75
N ALA A 157 8.63 -23.50 -15.36
CA ALA A 157 9.49 -24.23 -16.28
C ALA A 157 9.35 -23.78 -17.75
N LEU A 158 8.54 -22.76 -18.08
CA LEU A 158 8.43 -22.26 -19.45
C LEU A 158 9.81 -21.82 -19.97
N PRO A 159 10.10 -21.97 -21.27
CA PRO A 159 11.34 -21.48 -21.87
C PRO A 159 11.58 -19.97 -21.58
N SER A 160 12.83 -19.58 -21.52
CA SER A 160 13.28 -18.20 -21.36
C SER A 160 14.47 -17.95 -22.28
N ASP A 161 14.49 -16.81 -22.96
CA ASP A 161 15.61 -16.42 -23.82
C ASP A 161 16.89 -16.11 -23.05
N LYS A 162 16.75 -15.87 -21.73
CA LYS A 162 17.87 -15.55 -20.83
C LYS A 162 17.85 -16.49 -19.62
N PRO A 163 19.03 -16.83 -19.04
CA PRO A 163 19.09 -17.64 -17.84
C PRO A 163 18.40 -16.90 -16.69
N LEU A 164 17.47 -17.57 -16.01
CA LEU A 164 16.74 -17.00 -14.90
C LEU A 164 17.60 -17.00 -13.63
N THR A 165 17.63 -15.86 -12.96
CA THR A 165 18.29 -15.70 -11.66
C THR A 165 17.36 -16.09 -10.52
N LEU A 166 16.05 -15.81 -10.69
CA LEU A 166 15.06 -16.05 -9.65
C LEU A 166 13.68 -16.33 -10.27
N VAL A 167 12.94 -17.24 -9.65
CA VAL A 167 11.52 -17.47 -9.94
C VAL A 167 10.72 -17.08 -8.70
N VAL A 168 9.77 -16.15 -8.85
CA VAL A 168 8.93 -15.62 -7.77
C VAL A 168 7.51 -16.13 -7.94
N TRP A 169 6.98 -16.75 -6.89
CA TRP A 169 5.61 -17.22 -6.81
C TRP A 169 4.76 -16.27 -5.97
N PRO A 170 3.43 -16.20 -6.19
CA PRO A 170 2.55 -15.38 -5.37
C PRO A 170 2.44 -15.92 -3.95
N GLU A 171 1.97 -15.07 -3.05
CA GLU A 171 1.65 -15.48 -1.68
C GLU A 171 0.68 -16.67 -1.68
N THR A 172 0.92 -17.62 -0.79
CA THR A 172 0.13 -18.87 -0.70
C THR A 172 0.02 -19.64 -2.02
N ALA A 173 1.11 -19.66 -2.81
CA ALA A 173 1.20 -20.44 -4.05
C ALA A 173 1.09 -21.96 -3.80
N VAL A 174 1.36 -22.39 -2.57
CA VAL A 174 1.28 -23.78 -2.11
C VAL A 174 0.34 -23.82 -0.90
N SER A 175 -0.67 -24.70 -0.97
CA SER A 175 -1.69 -24.87 0.07
C SER A 175 -1.38 -25.99 1.07
N PHE A 176 -0.12 -26.49 1.09
CA PHE A 176 0.37 -27.51 2.01
C PHE A 176 1.76 -27.12 2.56
N ALA A 177 2.15 -27.76 3.67
CA ALA A 177 3.47 -27.52 4.30
C ALA A 177 4.59 -28.14 3.48
N LEU A 178 5.45 -27.33 2.86
CA LEU A 178 6.58 -27.78 2.03
C LEU A 178 7.59 -28.60 2.81
N GLU A 179 7.75 -28.37 4.12
CA GLU A 179 8.62 -29.17 4.99
C GLU A 179 8.21 -30.64 5.05
N GLN A 180 6.91 -30.90 4.92
CA GLN A 180 6.32 -32.23 4.97
C GLN A 180 6.16 -32.89 3.58
N ALA A 181 6.56 -32.18 2.52
CA ALA A 181 6.40 -32.62 1.13
C ALA A 181 7.76 -32.69 0.39
N PRO A 182 8.63 -33.70 0.68
CA PRO A 182 9.95 -33.77 0.07
C PRO A 182 9.92 -33.89 -1.46
N GLN A 183 8.92 -34.57 -2.02
CA GLN A 183 8.72 -34.67 -3.46
C GLN A 183 8.42 -33.32 -4.12
N ALA A 184 7.63 -32.47 -3.45
CA ALA A 184 7.34 -31.13 -3.95
C ALA A 184 8.61 -30.27 -3.94
N ARG A 185 9.43 -30.35 -2.88
CA ARG A 185 10.73 -29.64 -2.81
C ARG A 185 11.68 -30.09 -3.92
N GLN A 186 11.75 -31.38 -4.18
CA GLN A 186 12.58 -31.93 -5.26
C GLN A 186 12.11 -31.48 -6.65
N ALA A 187 10.80 -31.31 -6.84
CA ALA A 187 10.25 -30.82 -8.11
C ALA A 187 10.52 -29.31 -8.34
N MET A 188 10.92 -28.58 -7.31
CA MET A 188 11.26 -27.14 -7.36
C MET A 188 12.77 -26.89 -7.55
N SER A 189 13.61 -27.89 -7.37
CA SER A 189 15.08 -27.82 -7.52
C SER A 189 15.50 -28.14 -8.95
#